data_19d7f14f909fc510e2a93a8a7047062b
#
_entry.id   19d7f14f909fc510e2a93a8a7047062b
#
_cell.length_a   1.000
_cell.length_b   1.000
_cell.length_c   1.000
_cell.angle_alpha   90.00
_cell.angle_beta   90.00
_cell.angle_gamma   90.00
#
_symmetry.space_group_name_H-M   'P 1'
#
loop_
_entity.id
_entity.type
_entity.pdbx_description
1 polymer ?
#
loop_
_entity_poly.entity_id
_entity_poly.type
_entity_poly.pdbx_seq_one_letter_code
_entity_poly.pdbx_strand_id
1 'polypeptide(L)'
;MPYTKDGLRPDIIINPHAIPSRMTIGQLKETILGKVLLELGMFGDGTSFGNLDVQTICKELQKTGYESYGNEVMYNGFTGEQMETSIFIGPVYYQRLKHMVNDKQHSRSIGPMVNLTRQPAEGRSRDGGFRIGEMERDVMIAHGMSRFCRERLYDVSDKYSTHVCGKCGMIACYNDPSMKQTKFAKSDMSIHLCRTCGNTTDFAKVEIPYAYKLLAQELQTINIVPRILTE
;
A
#
# COMPACT_ATOMS: atom_id res chain seq x y z
N MET A 1 11.92 4.25 30.96
CA MET A 1 10.48 4.52 31.19
C MET A 1 10.33 5.35 32.44
N PRO A 2 9.48 6.36 32.43
CA PRO A 2 9.13 7.09 33.65
C PRO A 2 8.43 6.17 34.65
N TYR A 3 8.43 6.53 35.92
CA TYR A 3 7.76 5.78 36.98
C TYR A 3 7.04 6.71 37.95
N THR A 4 6.01 6.21 38.58
CA THR A 4 5.22 6.96 39.57
C THR A 4 5.95 7.04 40.91
N LYS A 5 5.41 7.85 41.84
CA LYS A 5 5.90 7.95 43.23
C LYS A 5 6.02 6.57 43.93
N ASP A 6 5.09 5.67 43.62
CA ASP A 6 5.03 4.33 44.21
C ASP A 6 5.89 3.29 43.45
N GLY A 7 6.68 3.73 42.47
CA GLY A 7 7.56 2.88 41.69
C GLY A 7 6.87 2.15 40.52
N LEU A 8 5.61 2.40 40.25
CA LEU A 8 4.87 1.81 39.13
C LEU A 8 5.40 2.34 37.80
N ARG A 9 5.78 1.47 36.88
CA ARG A 9 6.19 1.81 35.52
C ARG A 9 5.05 1.51 34.54
N PRO A 10 4.73 2.41 33.60
CA PRO A 10 3.77 2.10 32.55
C PRO A 10 4.32 1.04 31.60
N ASP A 11 3.46 0.16 31.12
CA ASP A 11 3.80 -0.82 30.09
C ASP A 11 3.81 -0.21 28.70
N ILE A 12 2.94 0.79 28.48
CA ILE A 12 2.73 1.45 27.17
C ILE A 12 2.66 2.95 27.37
N ILE A 13 3.31 3.68 26.48
CA ILE A 13 3.16 5.14 26.33
C ILE A 13 2.51 5.39 24.98
N ILE A 14 1.44 6.15 24.97
CA ILE A 14 0.72 6.52 23.75
C ILE A 14 0.81 8.03 23.48
N ASN A 15 0.76 8.40 22.22
CA ASN A 15 0.67 9.80 21.82
C ASN A 15 -0.78 10.30 22.05
N PRO A 16 -1.00 11.41 22.78
CA PRO A 16 -2.33 11.96 23.03
C PRO A 16 -3.07 12.35 21.73
N HIS A 17 -2.36 12.67 20.65
CA HIS A 17 -2.95 12.98 19.34
C HIS A 17 -3.66 11.78 18.69
N ALA A 18 -3.48 10.58 19.22
CA ALA A 18 -4.24 9.41 18.76
C ALA A 18 -5.72 9.44 19.19
N ILE A 19 -6.11 10.25 20.15
CA ILE A 19 -7.46 10.27 20.72
C ILE A 19 -8.43 11.19 19.95
N PRO A 20 -8.11 12.49 19.69
CA PRO A 20 -9.09 13.43 19.13
C PRO A 20 -9.56 13.04 17.73
N SER A 21 -8.64 12.70 16.83
CA SER A 21 -8.97 12.37 15.44
C SER A 21 -9.80 11.09 15.31
N ARG A 22 -9.65 10.16 16.24
CA ARG A 22 -10.42 8.91 16.30
C ARG A 22 -11.68 8.99 17.14
N MET A 23 -11.92 10.13 17.80
CA MET A 23 -13.06 10.36 18.69
C MET A 23 -13.20 9.30 19.80
N THR A 24 -12.07 8.73 20.28
CA THR A 24 -12.05 7.66 21.28
C THR A 24 -12.05 8.18 22.71
N ILE A 25 -12.97 9.07 23.05
CA ILE A 25 -13.07 9.67 24.40
C ILE A 25 -13.45 8.61 25.45
N GLY A 26 -14.17 7.57 25.04
CA GLY A 26 -14.51 6.44 25.91
C GLY A 26 -13.29 5.74 26.51
N GLN A 27 -12.16 5.71 25.82
CA GLN A 27 -10.92 5.14 26.33
C GLN A 27 -10.39 5.92 27.56
N LEU A 28 -10.52 7.24 27.56
CA LEU A 28 -10.12 8.06 28.71
C LEU A 28 -11.03 7.81 29.92
N LYS A 29 -12.34 7.69 29.70
CA LYS A 29 -13.30 7.32 30.76
C LYS A 29 -12.99 5.93 31.32
N GLU A 30 -12.72 4.95 30.45
CA GLU A 30 -12.32 3.59 30.85
C GLU A 30 -11.09 3.62 31.75
N THR A 31 -10.07 4.39 31.38
CA THR A 31 -8.82 4.48 32.14
C THR A 31 -9.02 5.06 33.54
N ILE A 32 -9.80 6.14 33.67
CA ILE A 32 -10.10 6.75 34.98
C ILE A 32 -10.95 5.80 35.82
N LEU A 33 -12.00 5.23 35.23
CA LEU A 33 -12.86 4.28 35.92
C LEU A 33 -12.09 3.06 36.39
N GLY A 34 -11.24 2.49 35.51
CA GLY A 34 -10.40 1.33 35.82
C GLY A 34 -9.47 1.61 37.00
N LYS A 35 -8.93 2.82 37.11
CA LYS A 35 -8.09 3.23 38.22
C LYS A 35 -8.87 3.24 39.56
N VAL A 36 -10.09 3.78 39.59
CA VAL A 36 -10.97 3.72 40.74
C VAL A 36 -11.32 2.30 41.15
N LEU A 37 -11.70 1.48 40.15
CA LEU A 37 -12.15 0.11 40.41
C LEU A 37 -11.05 -0.80 40.93
N LEU A 38 -9.80 -0.58 40.52
CA LEU A 38 -8.64 -1.30 41.05
C LEU A 38 -8.45 -1.02 42.55
N GLU A 39 -8.55 0.22 42.96
CA GLU A 39 -8.43 0.61 44.37
C GLU A 39 -9.59 0.06 45.22
N LEU A 40 -10.81 0.04 44.67
CA LEU A 40 -11.99 -0.47 45.33
C LEU A 40 -12.13 -2.01 45.26
N GLY A 41 -11.36 -2.67 44.39
CA GLY A 41 -11.44 -4.13 44.18
C GLY A 41 -12.77 -4.57 43.57
N MET A 42 -13.38 -3.75 42.74
CA MET A 42 -14.70 -4.01 42.14
C MET A 42 -14.63 -4.16 40.61
N PHE A 43 -15.66 -4.77 40.02
CA PHE A 43 -15.90 -4.74 38.60
C PHE A 43 -16.77 -3.56 38.20
N GLY A 44 -16.43 -2.88 37.13
CA GLY A 44 -17.17 -1.75 36.59
C GLY A 44 -18.12 -2.16 35.46
N ASP A 45 -19.21 -1.42 35.34
CA ASP A 45 -20.09 -1.51 34.18
C ASP A 45 -19.58 -0.60 33.05
N GLY A 46 -19.16 -1.19 31.95
CA GLY A 46 -18.70 -0.50 30.74
C GLY A 46 -19.72 -0.50 29.62
N THR A 47 -21.02 -0.74 29.90
CA THR A 47 -22.09 -0.78 28.91
C THR A 47 -22.15 0.53 28.12
N SER A 48 -22.24 0.41 26.80
CA SER A 48 -22.41 1.57 25.92
C SER A 48 -23.71 2.31 26.20
N PHE A 49 -23.65 3.65 26.13
CA PHE A 49 -24.81 4.52 26.41
C PHE A 49 -25.35 4.46 27.86
N GLY A 50 -24.56 3.91 28.77
CA GLY A 50 -24.90 3.97 30.21
C GLY A 50 -24.73 5.37 30.78
N ASN A 51 -25.44 5.65 31.88
CA ASN A 51 -25.44 6.96 32.59
C ASN A 51 -24.24 7.13 33.53
N LEU A 52 -23.02 6.72 33.06
CA LEU A 52 -21.84 6.91 33.88
C LEU A 52 -21.31 8.34 33.74
N ASP A 53 -21.49 9.13 34.83
CA ASP A 53 -20.99 10.51 34.89
C ASP A 53 -19.51 10.54 35.26
N VAL A 54 -18.74 11.31 34.51
CA VAL A 54 -17.30 11.53 34.78
C VAL A 54 -17.08 12.17 36.13
N GLN A 55 -17.96 13.10 36.55
CA GLN A 55 -17.82 13.77 37.82
C GLN A 55 -17.96 12.84 39.03
N THR A 56 -18.78 11.81 38.90
CA THR A 56 -18.92 10.77 39.93
C THR A 56 -17.63 9.96 40.05
N ILE A 57 -17.07 9.56 38.92
CA ILE A 57 -15.78 8.81 38.86
C ILE A 57 -14.66 9.67 39.49
N CYS A 58 -14.57 10.95 39.13
CA CYS A 58 -13.56 11.86 39.66
C CYS A 58 -13.67 12.04 41.19
N LYS A 59 -14.89 12.11 41.73
CA LYS A 59 -15.11 12.20 43.18
C LYS A 59 -14.67 10.93 43.91
N GLU A 60 -14.96 9.76 43.34
CA GLU A 60 -14.52 8.48 43.94
C GLU A 60 -13.00 8.34 43.87
N LEU A 61 -12.37 8.75 42.75
CA LEU A 61 -10.92 8.75 42.62
C LEU A 61 -10.25 9.67 43.64
N GLN A 62 -10.84 10.81 43.91
CA GLN A 62 -10.35 11.76 44.93
C GLN A 62 -10.42 11.20 46.33
N LYS A 63 -11.44 10.38 46.66
CA LYS A 63 -11.57 9.70 47.96
C LYS A 63 -10.46 8.66 48.18
N THR A 64 -9.96 8.05 47.12
CA THR A 64 -8.85 7.09 47.19
C THR A 64 -7.47 7.73 47.25
N GLY A 65 -7.41 9.08 47.24
CA GLY A 65 -6.16 9.84 47.42
C GLY A 65 -5.43 10.20 46.13
N TYR A 66 -6.01 9.90 44.97
CA TYR A 66 -5.47 10.29 43.68
C TYR A 66 -6.02 11.64 43.20
N GLU A 67 -5.36 12.24 42.22
CA GLU A 67 -5.86 13.43 41.55
C GLU A 67 -7.14 13.09 40.74
N SER A 68 -8.14 13.99 40.77
CA SER A 68 -9.50 13.75 40.26
C SER A 68 -9.57 13.31 38.78
N TYR A 69 -8.65 13.78 37.95
CA TYR A 69 -8.58 13.45 36.51
C TYR A 69 -7.58 12.35 36.19
N GLY A 70 -7.00 11.70 37.16
CA GLY A 70 -6.10 10.56 36.97
C GLY A 70 -4.67 10.92 36.58
N ASN A 71 -4.29 12.19 36.69
CA ASN A 71 -2.92 12.60 36.43
C ASN A 71 -2.02 12.28 37.64
N GLU A 72 -0.77 11.91 37.36
CA GLU A 72 0.23 11.69 38.38
C GLU A 72 1.54 12.40 38.04
N VAL A 73 2.28 12.77 39.06
CA VAL A 73 3.64 13.25 38.93
C VAL A 73 4.54 12.04 38.76
N MET A 74 5.38 12.05 37.72
CA MET A 74 6.30 10.97 37.42
C MET A 74 7.76 11.42 37.53
N TYR A 75 8.62 10.44 37.66
CA TYR A 75 10.07 10.60 37.73
C TYR A 75 10.73 10.03 36.48
N ASN A 76 11.75 10.71 36.01
CA ASN A 76 12.52 10.27 34.88
C ASN A 76 13.24 8.96 35.23
N GLY A 77 13.01 7.91 34.46
CA GLY A 77 13.63 6.60 34.69
C GLY A 77 15.13 6.51 34.43
N PHE A 78 15.73 7.59 33.91
CA PHE A 78 17.17 7.70 33.62
C PHE A 78 17.91 8.47 34.71
N THR A 79 17.39 9.67 35.05
CA THR A 79 18.07 10.59 36.00
C THR A 79 17.50 10.48 37.40
N GLY A 80 16.30 9.93 37.58
CA GLY A 80 15.59 9.90 38.86
C GLY A 80 14.96 11.25 39.25
N GLU A 81 15.09 12.28 38.41
CA GLU A 81 14.53 13.61 38.67
C GLU A 81 13.01 13.63 38.44
N GLN A 82 12.34 14.41 39.23
CA GLN A 82 10.89 14.64 39.04
C GLN A 82 10.64 15.37 37.72
N MET A 83 9.69 14.87 36.95
CA MET A 83 9.24 15.54 35.71
C MET A 83 8.32 16.74 36.07
N GLU A 84 8.53 17.87 35.39
CA GLU A 84 7.75 19.10 35.60
C GLU A 84 6.35 19.06 34.98
N THR A 85 5.85 17.87 34.73
CA THR A 85 4.54 17.63 34.12
C THR A 85 3.75 16.60 34.89
N SER A 86 2.43 16.78 34.95
CA SER A 86 1.51 15.73 35.39
C SER A 86 1.12 14.88 34.20
N ILE A 87 1.19 13.54 34.35
CA ILE A 87 0.96 12.60 33.29
C ILE A 87 -0.29 11.78 33.58
N PHE A 88 -1.20 11.74 32.63
CA PHE A 88 -2.39 10.90 32.70
C PHE A 88 -1.98 9.42 32.59
N ILE A 89 -2.28 8.64 33.63
CA ILE A 89 -1.96 7.23 33.71
C ILE A 89 -3.07 6.44 34.39
N GLY A 90 -3.34 5.27 33.89
CA GLY A 90 -4.26 4.31 34.48
C GLY A 90 -4.30 3.02 33.69
N PRO A 91 -5.00 2.01 34.18
CA PRO A 91 -5.15 0.72 33.51
C PRO A 91 -6.11 0.83 32.34
N VAL A 92 -5.81 0.13 31.27
CA VAL A 92 -6.66 0.03 30.08
C VAL A 92 -6.62 -1.39 29.55
N TYR A 93 -7.73 -1.88 29.04
CA TYR A 93 -7.79 -3.18 28.39
C TYR A 93 -7.00 -3.17 27.09
N TYR A 94 -6.06 -4.07 26.94
CA TYR A 94 -5.15 -4.12 25.81
C TYR A 94 -5.07 -5.52 25.21
N GLN A 95 -5.17 -5.62 23.88
CA GLN A 95 -5.13 -6.88 23.17
C GLN A 95 -3.99 -6.91 22.14
N ARG A 96 -3.24 -8.00 22.12
CA ARG A 96 -2.31 -8.29 21.02
C ARG A 96 -3.10 -8.80 19.82
N LEU A 97 -2.94 -8.13 18.68
CA LEU A 97 -3.57 -8.53 17.43
C LEU A 97 -2.64 -9.43 16.61
N LYS A 98 -3.22 -10.24 15.75
CA LYS A 98 -2.51 -11.18 14.88
C LYS A 98 -1.72 -10.54 13.72
N HIS A 99 -1.86 -9.27 13.48
CA HIS A 99 -1.25 -8.55 12.37
C HIS A 99 0.25 -8.37 12.57
N MET A 100 1.03 -9.34 12.08
CA MET A 100 2.49 -9.34 12.20
C MET A 100 3.14 -8.75 10.95
N VAL A 101 4.36 -8.24 11.09
CA VAL A 101 5.13 -7.64 9.99
C VAL A 101 5.38 -8.65 8.88
N ASN A 102 5.72 -9.89 9.22
CA ASN A 102 5.97 -10.96 8.26
C ASN A 102 4.77 -11.22 7.32
N ASP A 103 3.56 -11.07 7.84
CA ASP A 103 2.34 -11.25 7.05
C ASP A 103 2.05 -10.05 6.11
N LYS A 104 2.69 -8.92 6.34
CA LYS A 104 2.51 -7.69 5.56
C LYS A 104 3.69 -7.38 4.65
N GLN A 105 4.84 -7.98 4.90
CA GLN A 105 6.01 -7.82 4.06
C GLN A 105 5.73 -8.42 2.67
N HIS A 106 6.08 -7.65 1.64
CA HIS A 106 5.98 -8.10 0.27
C HIS A 106 7.14 -7.53 -0.56
N SER A 107 7.71 -8.37 -1.40
CA SER A 107 8.73 -7.99 -2.37
C SER A 107 8.56 -8.82 -3.64
N ARG A 108 8.90 -8.22 -4.77
CA ARG A 108 8.86 -8.89 -6.07
C ARG A 108 10.02 -8.41 -6.94
N SER A 109 10.66 -9.33 -7.62
CA SER A 109 11.55 -9.02 -8.76
C SER A 109 10.89 -9.44 -10.07
N ILE A 110 10.75 -10.74 -10.33
CA ILE A 110 10.07 -11.33 -11.47
C ILE A 110 9.01 -12.27 -10.92
N GLY A 111 7.82 -12.27 -11.51
CA GLY A 111 6.69 -13.08 -11.03
C GLY A 111 5.57 -13.18 -12.06
N PRO A 112 4.39 -13.66 -11.68
CA PRO A 112 3.27 -13.90 -12.57
C PRO A 112 2.79 -12.62 -13.26
N MET A 113 2.37 -12.76 -14.50
CA MET A 113 1.87 -11.68 -15.35
C MET A 113 0.39 -11.92 -15.68
N VAL A 114 -0.36 -10.85 -15.85
CA VAL A 114 -1.75 -10.92 -16.33
C VAL A 114 -1.77 -11.32 -17.80
N ASN A 115 -2.55 -12.32 -18.17
CA ASN A 115 -2.56 -12.84 -19.56
C ASN A 115 -3.02 -11.80 -20.58
N LEU A 116 -4.02 -10.99 -20.25
CA LEU A 116 -4.61 -10.01 -21.17
C LEU A 116 -3.67 -8.85 -21.48
N THR A 117 -3.12 -8.22 -20.46
CA THR A 117 -2.30 -7.01 -20.60
C THR A 117 -0.81 -7.27 -20.58
N ARG A 118 -0.39 -8.47 -20.18
CA ARG A 118 0.99 -8.85 -19.92
C ARG A 118 1.73 -7.93 -18.96
N GLN A 119 0.97 -7.29 -18.09
CA GLN A 119 1.51 -6.52 -16.98
C GLN A 119 1.69 -7.41 -15.74
N PRO A 120 2.56 -7.04 -14.79
CA PRO A 120 2.67 -7.74 -13.52
C PRO A 120 1.31 -7.86 -12.83
N ALA A 121 1.04 -9.03 -12.23
CA ALA A 121 -0.17 -9.23 -11.46
C ALA A 121 -0.23 -8.24 -10.28
N GLU A 122 -1.42 -7.94 -9.79
CA GLU A 122 -1.65 -7.05 -8.65
C GLU A 122 -1.92 -7.86 -7.38
N GLY A 123 -1.42 -7.37 -6.26
CA GLY A 123 -1.70 -7.90 -4.93
C GLY A 123 -0.68 -8.92 -4.43
N ARG A 124 -0.40 -8.85 -3.13
CA ARG A 124 0.55 -9.73 -2.43
C ARG A 124 0.18 -11.20 -2.53
N SER A 125 -1.11 -11.53 -2.46
CA SER A 125 -1.61 -12.91 -2.52
C SER A 125 -1.31 -13.61 -3.85
N ARG A 126 -1.05 -12.85 -4.91
CA ARG A 126 -0.73 -13.34 -6.26
C ARG A 126 0.74 -13.15 -6.61
N ASP A 127 1.58 -12.86 -5.63
CA ASP A 127 2.98 -12.47 -5.87
C ASP A 127 3.09 -11.34 -6.88
N GLY A 128 2.21 -10.36 -6.75
CA GLY A 128 2.07 -9.22 -7.66
C GLY A 128 3.04 -8.10 -7.37
N GLY A 129 3.10 -7.13 -8.29
CA GLY A 129 3.88 -5.91 -8.14
C GLY A 129 3.11 -4.79 -7.44
N PHE A 130 3.82 -3.71 -7.17
CA PHE A 130 3.22 -2.46 -6.71
C PHE A 130 2.71 -1.66 -7.91
N ARG A 131 1.58 -0.97 -7.71
CA ARG A 131 1.03 -0.10 -8.74
C ARG A 131 1.70 1.27 -8.70
N ILE A 132 2.19 1.71 -9.85
CA ILE A 132 2.53 3.12 -10.09
C ILE A 132 1.29 3.78 -10.70
N GLY A 133 0.61 4.59 -9.91
CA GLY A 133 -0.60 5.31 -10.35
C GLY A 133 -0.28 6.58 -11.13
N GLU A 134 -1.32 7.34 -11.47
CA GLU A 134 -1.19 8.61 -12.19
C GLU A 134 -0.44 9.67 -11.38
N MET A 135 -0.67 9.74 -10.07
CA MET A 135 0.00 10.71 -9.20
C MET A 135 1.51 10.43 -9.10
N GLU A 136 1.92 9.18 -9.02
CA GLU A 136 3.33 8.76 -9.02
C GLU A 136 3.98 9.08 -10.36
N ARG A 137 3.26 8.88 -11.48
CA ARG A 137 3.72 9.31 -12.82
C ARG A 137 3.94 10.81 -12.88
N ASP A 138 3.00 11.60 -12.36
CA ASP A 138 3.06 13.07 -12.39
C ASP A 138 4.27 13.59 -11.60
N VAL A 139 4.59 12.97 -10.45
CA VAL A 139 5.80 13.27 -9.69
C VAL A 139 7.05 12.96 -10.48
N MET A 140 7.12 11.81 -11.15
CA MET A 140 8.28 11.44 -11.99
C MET A 140 8.48 12.43 -13.15
N ILE A 141 7.39 12.89 -13.76
CA ILE A 141 7.44 13.90 -14.83
C ILE A 141 7.90 15.25 -14.29
N ALA A 142 7.36 15.68 -13.15
CA ALA A 142 7.73 16.95 -12.51
C ALA A 142 9.24 17.01 -12.15
N HIS A 143 9.83 15.88 -11.76
CA HIS A 143 11.26 15.76 -11.50
C HIS A 143 12.12 15.54 -12.75
N GLY A 144 11.53 15.44 -13.94
CA GLY A 144 12.26 15.22 -15.19
C GLY A 144 12.95 13.86 -15.30
N MET A 145 12.48 12.85 -14.59
CA MET A 145 13.09 11.51 -14.48
C MET A 145 12.66 10.59 -15.64
N SER A 146 12.95 10.96 -16.87
CA SER A 146 12.49 10.25 -18.08
C SER A 146 12.98 8.79 -18.17
N ARG A 147 14.25 8.54 -17.84
CA ARG A 147 14.83 7.17 -17.87
C ARG A 147 14.19 6.27 -16.82
N PHE A 148 13.99 6.77 -15.61
CA PHE A 148 13.32 6.02 -14.55
C PHE A 148 11.85 5.75 -14.89
N CYS A 149 11.16 6.74 -15.44
CA CYS A 149 9.79 6.59 -15.93
C CYS A 149 9.69 5.49 -17.00
N ARG A 150 10.59 5.51 -18.00
CA ARG A 150 10.66 4.48 -19.02
C ARG A 150 10.93 3.10 -18.41
N GLU A 151 11.92 2.99 -17.53
CA GLU A 151 12.22 1.71 -16.88
C GLU A 151 11.01 1.14 -16.15
N ARG A 152 10.35 1.96 -15.29
CA ARG A 152 9.26 1.47 -14.43
C ARG A 152 7.96 1.21 -15.17
N LEU A 153 7.62 2.04 -16.16
CA LEU A 153 6.37 1.91 -16.90
C LEU A 153 6.46 1.03 -18.15
N TYR A 154 7.66 0.71 -18.59
CA TYR A 154 7.86 -0.04 -19.83
C TYR A 154 8.82 -1.23 -19.65
N ASP A 155 10.12 -1.02 -19.38
CA ASP A 155 11.11 -2.07 -19.44
C ASP A 155 10.87 -3.23 -18.45
N VAL A 156 10.43 -2.92 -17.22
CA VAL A 156 10.13 -3.92 -16.17
C VAL A 156 8.64 -4.26 -16.07
N SER A 157 7.78 -3.63 -16.87
CA SER A 157 6.33 -3.84 -16.86
C SER A 157 5.90 -4.76 -18.00
N ASP A 158 5.69 -4.21 -19.19
CA ASP A 158 5.08 -4.91 -20.33
C ASP A 158 5.83 -4.69 -21.65
N LYS A 159 7.14 -4.71 -21.61
CA LYS A 159 7.99 -4.56 -22.79
C LYS A 159 7.62 -5.59 -23.86
N TYR A 160 7.30 -5.09 -25.04
CA TYR A 160 6.95 -5.91 -26.21
C TYR A 160 7.58 -5.38 -27.49
N SER A 161 7.99 -6.27 -28.34
CA SER A 161 8.56 -5.96 -29.65
C SER A 161 7.65 -6.50 -30.75
N THR A 162 7.34 -5.65 -31.71
CA THR A 162 6.51 -6.01 -32.87
C THR A 162 7.05 -5.40 -34.15
N HIS A 163 6.53 -5.88 -35.28
CA HIS A 163 6.87 -5.34 -36.60
C HIS A 163 5.71 -4.52 -37.13
N VAL A 164 6.02 -3.38 -37.67
CA VAL A 164 5.06 -2.44 -38.28
C VAL A 164 5.38 -2.31 -39.75
N CYS A 165 4.36 -2.29 -40.60
CA CYS A 165 4.48 -2.08 -42.01
C CYS A 165 4.84 -0.61 -42.32
N GLY A 166 5.97 -0.35 -43.00
CA GLY A 166 6.39 1.00 -43.39
C GLY A 166 5.42 1.67 -44.35
N LYS A 167 4.67 0.91 -45.19
CA LYS A 167 3.71 1.46 -46.16
C LYS A 167 2.37 1.93 -45.53
N CYS A 168 1.81 1.16 -44.61
CA CYS A 168 0.47 1.44 -44.08
C CYS A 168 0.41 1.74 -42.58
N GLY A 169 1.53 1.57 -41.84
CA GLY A 169 1.59 1.86 -40.41
C GLY A 169 0.87 0.84 -39.52
N MET A 170 0.44 -0.30 -40.05
CA MET A 170 -0.28 -1.34 -39.30
C MET A 170 0.69 -2.34 -38.70
N ILE A 171 0.30 -2.94 -37.58
CA ILE A 171 1.04 -4.06 -37.00
C ILE A 171 0.98 -5.24 -37.97
N ALA A 172 2.14 -5.74 -38.35
CA ALA A 172 2.30 -6.81 -39.31
C ALA A 172 2.42 -8.19 -38.65
N CYS A 173 2.10 -9.24 -39.41
CA CYS A 173 2.39 -10.60 -39.01
C CYS A 173 3.88 -10.89 -39.19
N TYR A 174 4.51 -11.46 -38.19
CA TYR A 174 5.89 -11.87 -38.19
C TYR A 174 6.01 -13.27 -37.64
N ASN A 175 6.75 -14.11 -38.35
CA ASN A 175 7.10 -15.45 -37.88
C ASN A 175 8.57 -15.44 -37.44
N ASP A 176 8.79 -15.60 -36.12
CA ASP A 176 10.12 -15.69 -35.56
C ASP A 176 10.66 -17.13 -35.72
N PRO A 177 11.74 -17.36 -36.47
CA PRO A 177 12.29 -18.69 -36.62
C PRO A 177 12.83 -19.29 -35.32
N SER A 178 13.12 -18.48 -34.33
CA SER A 178 13.54 -18.93 -32.98
C SER A 178 12.42 -19.57 -32.18
N MET A 179 11.17 -19.23 -32.45
CA MET A 179 9.98 -19.82 -31.81
C MET A 179 9.59 -21.13 -32.50
N LYS A 180 10.32 -22.22 -32.21
CA LYS A 180 10.02 -23.58 -32.69
C LYS A 180 8.74 -24.12 -32.07
N GLN A 181 7.59 -23.57 -32.43
CA GLN A 181 6.30 -24.00 -31.84
C GLN A 181 5.59 -25.11 -32.61
N THR A 182 6.05 -25.51 -33.82
CA THR A 182 5.42 -26.61 -34.54
C THR A 182 6.47 -27.46 -35.27
N LYS A 183 6.29 -28.78 -35.18
CA LYS A 183 7.09 -29.78 -35.89
C LYS A 183 7.07 -29.65 -37.44
N PHE A 184 6.28 -28.70 -37.96
CA PHE A 184 6.07 -28.49 -39.40
C PHE A 184 6.72 -27.21 -39.95
N ALA A 185 7.26 -26.32 -39.13
CA ALA A 185 7.95 -25.12 -39.60
C ALA A 185 9.43 -25.44 -39.86
N LYS A 186 9.74 -25.95 -41.02
CA LYS A 186 11.11 -26.26 -41.47
C LYS A 186 11.82 -25.08 -42.18
N SER A 187 11.30 -23.84 -42.11
CA SER A 187 11.95 -22.72 -42.77
C SER A 187 12.69 -21.86 -41.75
N ASP A 188 14.00 -21.77 -41.86
CA ASP A 188 14.85 -20.84 -41.12
C ASP A 188 14.65 -19.37 -41.55
N MET A 189 13.67 -19.10 -42.42
CA MET A 189 13.39 -17.78 -42.95
C MET A 189 12.32 -17.05 -42.10
N SER A 190 12.62 -15.83 -41.71
CA SER A 190 11.66 -14.93 -41.14
C SER A 190 10.69 -14.43 -42.21
N ILE A 191 9.41 -14.67 -42.03
CA ILE A 191 8.37 -14.23 -42.97
C ILE A 191 7.64 -13.05 -42.37
N HIS A 192 7.64 -11.93 -43.07
CA HIS A 192 6.86 -10.74 -42.74
C HIS A 192 5.72 -10.62 -43.73
N LEU A 193 4.53 -10.34 -43.23
CA LEU A 193 3.35 -10.14 -44.08
C LEU A 193 2.45 -9.07 -43.46
N CYS A 194 2.16 -8.02 -44.20
CA CYS A 194 1.09 -7.09 -43.88
C CYS A 194 -0.20 -7.55 -44.57
N ARG A 195 -1.17 -8.01 -43.82
CA ARG A 195 -2.47 -8.47 -44.35
C ARG A 195 -3.31 -7.35 -44.94
N THR A 196 -3.07 -6.08 -44.52
CA THR A 196 -3.86 -4.92 -44.95
C THR A 196 -3.46 -4.42 -46.32
N CYS A 197 -2.15 -4.35 -46.63
CA CYS A 197 -1.67 -3.80 -47.92
C CYS A 197 -0.85 -4.80 -48.75
N GLY A 198 -0.70 -6.06 -48.29
CA GLY A 198 0.02 -7.09 -49.00
C GLY A 198 1.55 -6.91 -49.03
N ASN A 199 2.07 -5.96 -48.26
CA ASN A 199 3.50 -5.69 -48.20
C ASN A 199 4.26 -6.86 -47.57
N THR A 200 5.44 -7.25 -48.19
CA THR A 200 6.29 -8.33 -47.71
C THR A 200 7.73 -7.91 -47.48
N THR A 201 8.10 -6.67 -47.79
CA THR A 201 9.52 -6.25 -47.86
C THR A 201 9.85 -5.09 -46.91
N ASP A 202 8.94 -4.17 -46.68
CA ASP A 202 9.20 -2.94 -45.93
C ASP A 202 8.55 -3.01 -44.53
N PHE A 203 9.37 -3.32 -43.52
CA PHE A 203 8.95 -3.47 -42.15
C PHE A 203 9.95 -2.87 -41.17
N ALA A 204 9.47 -2.14 -40.19
CA ALA A 204 10.25 -1.63 -39.06
C ALA A 204 9.96 -2.42 -37.79
N LYS A 205 11.00 -2.80 -37.07
CA LYS A 205 10.89 -3.40 -35.74
C LYS A 205 10.70 -2.27 -34.71
N VAL A 206 9.60 -2.31 -33.98
CA VAL A 206 9.23 -1.29 -33.00
C VAL A 206 9.09 -1.91 -31.60
N GLU A 207 9.57 -1.21 -30.60
CA GLU A 207 9.41 -1.58 -29.20
C GLU A 207 8.29 -0.72 -28.59
N ILE A 208 7.22 -1.36 -28.16
CA ILE A 208 6.02 -0.73 -27.60
C ILE A 208 5.54 -1.44 -26.35
N PRO A 209 4.81 -0.79 -25.43
CA PRO A 209 4.10 -1.46 -24.34
C PRO A 209 3.07 -2.45 -24.91
N TYR A 210 2.96 -3.62 -24.30
CA TYR A 210 1.94 -4.60 -24.74
C TYR A 210 0.52 -4.08 -24.56
N ALA A 211 0.28 -3.31 -23.50
CA ALA A 211 -1.01 -2.66 -23.29
C ALA A 211 -1.39 -1.70 -24.43
N TYR A 212 -0.41 -0.96 -25.00
CA TYR A 212 -0.65 -0.14 -26.19
C TYR A 212 -0.98 -0.99 -27.43
N LYS A 213 -0.29 -2.12 -27.60
CA LYS A 213 -0.61 -3.06 -28.70
C LYS A 213 -2.03 -3.59 -28.55
N LEU A 214 -2.46 -3.93 -27.35
CA LEU A 214 -3.83 -4.36 -27.08
C LEU A 214 -4.83 -3.26 -27.39
N LEU A 215 -4.60 -2.05 -26.89
CA LEU A 215 -5.44 -0.87 -27.18
C LEU A 215 -5.56 -0.61 -28.68
N ALA A 216 -4.45 -0.66 -29.42
CA ALA A 216 -4.45 -0.47 -30.87
C ALA A 216 -5.32 -1.51 -31.61
N GLN A 217 -5.32 -2.76 -31.15
CA GLN A 217 -6.16 -3.82 -31.71
C GLN A 217 -7.64 -3.66 -31.32
N GLU A 218 -7.91 -3.24 -30.09
CA GLU A 218 -9.29 -2.95 -29.64
C GLU A 218 -9.91 -1.77 -30.41
N LEU A 219 -9.13 -0.70 -30.63
CA LEU A 219 -9.58 0.42 -31.48
C LEU A 219 -9.92 -0.02 -32.90
N GLN A 220 -9.16 -0.95 -33.47
CA GLN A 220 -9.47 -1.50 -34.79
C GLN A 220 -10.82 -2.22 -34.84
N THR A 221 -11.23 -2.86 -33.74
CA THR A 221 -12.54 -3.54 -33.68
C THR A 221 -13.72 -2.58 -33.76
N ILE A 222 -13.52 -1.34 -33.35
CA ILE A 222 -14.53 -0.26 -33.45
C ILE A 222 -14.29 0.65 -34.66
N ASN A 223 -13.57 0.17 -35.68
CA ASN A 223 -13.25 0.87 -36.91
C ASN A 223 -12.37 2.13 -36.78
N ILE A 224 -11.63 2.27 -35.69
CA ILE A 224 -10.62 3.31 -35.51
C ILE A 224 -9.25 2.69 -35.75
N VAL A 225 -8.51 3.17 -36.73
CA VAL A 225 -7.22 2.60 -37.14
C VAL A 225 -6.06 3.48 -36.69
N PRO A 226 -5.38 3.15 -35.58
CA PRO A 226 -4.13 3.81 -35.24
C PRO A 226 -3.02 3.35 -36.19
N ARG A 227 -2.35 4.29 -36.83
CA ARG A 227 -1.21 4.03 -37.72
C ARG A 227 0.08 4.48 -37.05
N ILE A 228 1.05 3.59 -36.97
CA ILE A 228 2.38 3.89 -36.44
C ILE A 228 3.27 4.27 -37.62
N LEU A 229 3.66 5.53 -37.66
CA LEU A 229 4.59 6.01 -38.66
C LEU A 229 6.02 5.73 -38.21
N THR A 230 6.79 5.09 -39.07
CA THR A 230 8.21 4.79 -38.88
C THR A 230 9.01 5.45 -39.98
N GLU A 231 10.13 6.07 -39.60
CA GLU A 231 11.10 6.62 -40.55
C GLU A 231 11.94 5.52 -41.17
#